data_12a34e7856825d61533bc6ee56117d60
#
_entry.id   12a34e7856825d61533bc6ee56117d60
#
_cell.length_a   1.000
_cell.length_b   1.000
_cell.length_c   1.000
_cell.angle_alpha   90.00
_cell.angle_beta   90.00
_cell.angle_gamma   90.00
#
_symmetry.space_group_name_H-M   'P 1'
#
loop_
_entity.id
_entity.type
_entity.pdbx_description
1 polymer ?
#
loop_
_entity_poly.entity_id
_entity_poly.type
_entity_poly.pdbx_seq_one_letter_code
_entity_poly.pdbx_strand_id
1 'polypeptide(L)'
;MAKRRRSHSPLSALMRWLLVLAALALFVYWGNTDIKTDAVTYTSPALPAAFDGLRIVQLSDLHNREFGQNNAELYKAVENASPDVIFLTGDLVDEYAAEPVPYARSVGAALSAIAPTYYVTGNHEWAHGNAVVEEIKAALREAGVTVLSNEFVPLERDGDAILIAGIDDPNGYADQKTPDGLAGEIYSAYDDPFWLLLAHRNNLFNGRYCRLGADLTFSGHAHGGIWRLPFTDGLVDTNLHFLPSFTSGFYRCTNEDCEGAEVFVSRGLGNSPRWAFRLFNRPQVAVITLKKG
;
A
#
# COMPACT_ATOMS: atom_id res chain seq x y z
N MET A 1 -3.00 28.82 59.65
CA MET A 1 -2.31 29.17 58.37
C MET A 1 -3.26 28.93 57.18
N ALA A 2 -3.81 29.97 56.60
CA ALA A 2 -4.73 29.87 55.45
C ALA A 2 -3.95 29.64 54.18
N LYS A 3 -4.17 28.49 53.50
CA LYS A 3 -3.60 28.19 52.16
C LYS A 3 -4.20 29.20 51.16
N ARG A 4 -3.42 30.14 50.67
CA ARG A 4 -3.77 31.05 49.57
C ARG A 4 -4.04 30.17 48.32
N ARG A 5 -5.31 29.99 47.94
CA ARG A 5 -5.69 29.43 46.61
C ARG A 5 -5.19 30.43 45.56
N ARG A 6 -4.18 30.01 44.78
CA ARG A 6 -3.77 30.74 43.58
C ARG A 6 -4.93 30.71 42.58
N SER A 7 -5.67 31.80 42.45
CA SER A 7 -6.64 31.96 41.38
C SER A 7 -5.85 32.12 40.08
N HIS A 8 -5.93 31.14 39.20
CA HIS A 8 -5.37 31.31 37.85
C HIS A 8 -6.24 32.35 37.13
N SER A 9 -5.63 33.36 36.52
CA SER A 9 -6.36 34.35 35.75
C SER A 9 -7.03 33.67 34.53
N PRO A 10 -8.23 34.10 34.09
CA PRO A 10 -8.90 33.53 32.91
C PRO A 10 -8.02 33.62 31.65
N LEU A 11 -7.20 34.62 31.55
CA LEU A 11 -6.24 34.80 30.45
C LEU A 11 -5.16 33.69 30.44
N SER A 12 -4.67 33.28 31.60
CA SER A 12 -3.68 32.19 31.68
C SER A 12 -4.31 30.83 31.39
N ALA A 13 -5.58 30.65 31.69
CA ALA A 13 -6.33 29.45 31.31
C ALA A 13 -6.55 29.40 29.78
N LEU A 14 -6.98 30.49 29.18
CA LEU A 14 -7.14 30.60 27.72
C LEU A 14 -5.83 30.30 26.98
N MET A 15 -4.72 30.91 27.43
CA MET A 15 -3.40 30.70 26.82
C MET A 15 -2.97 29.22 26.89
N ARG A 16 -3.23 28.52 28.01
CA ARG A 16 -2.94 27.10 28.14
C ARG A 16 -3.75 26.26 27.14
N TRP A 17 -5.05 26.55 26.99
CA TRP A 17 -5.89 25.85 26.01
C TRP A 17 -5.43 26.10 24.58
N LEU A 18 -5.05 27.32 24.24
CA LEU A 18 -4.49 27.64 22.90
C LEU A 18 -3.19 26.87 22.64
N LEU A 19 -2.30 26.75 23.62
CA LEU A 19 -1.08 25.94 23.50
C LEU A 19 -1.38 24.44 23.32
N VAL A 20 -2.36 23.90 24.06
CA VAL A 20 -2.79 22.51 23.90
C VAL A 20 -3.36 22.27 22.50
N LEU A 21 -4.25 23.16 22.03
CA LEU A 21 -4.82 23.05 20.68
C LEU A 21 -3.74 23.17 19.58
N ALA A 22 -2.78 24.07 19.74
CA ALA A 22 -1.66 24.19 18.82
C ALA A 22 -0.79 22.92 18.82
N ALA A 23 -0.51 22.35 19.98
CA ALA A 23 0.25 21.09 20.08
C ALA A 23 -0.51 19.91 19.43
N LEU A 24 -1.83 19.82 19.63
CA LEU A 24 -2.67 18.81 18.97
C LEU A 24 -2.70 19.00 17.46
N ALA A 25 -2.84 20.23 16.97
CA ALA A 25 -2.81 20.53 15.55
C ALA A 25 -1.46 20.14 14.90
N LEU A 26 -0.35 20.49 15.56
CA LEU A 26 0.99 20.09 15.13
C LEU A 26 1.19 18.58 15.15
N PHE A 27 0.67 17.89 16.15
CA PHE A 27 0.72 16.43 16.23
C PHE A 27 -0.06 15.77 15.07
N VAL A 28 -1.27 16.25 14.78
CA VAL A 28 -2.07 15.76 13.65
C VAL A 28 -1.38 16.07 12.33
N TYR A 29 -0.87 17.29 12.14
CA TYR A 29 -0.11 17.68 10.95
C TYR A 29 1.09 16.76 10.74
N TRP A 30 1.94 16.59 11.75
CA TRP A 30 3.09 15.68 11.70
C TRP A 30 2.66 14.24 11.38
N GLY A 31 1.65 13.72 12.08
CA GLY A 31 1.15 12.35 11.87
C GLY A 31 0.58 12.09 10.48
N ASN A 32 0.28 13.14 9.72
CA ASN A 32 -0.22 13.04 8.35
C ASN A 32 0.83 13.35 7.29
N THR A 33 1.91 14.06 7.61
CA THR A 33 2.92 14.48 6.62
C THR A 33 4.24 13.72 6.74
N ASP A 34 4.55 13.20 7.91
CA ASP A 34 5.81 12.52 8.16
C ASP A 34 5.72 11.03 7.77
N ILE A 35 6.47 10.65 6.72
CA ILE A 35 6.51 9.28 6.22
C ILE A 35 7.22 8.37 7.23
N LYS A 36 6.63 7.22 7.50
CA LYS A 36 7.25 6.15 8.29
C LYS A 36 7.68 5.01 7.37
N THR A 37 8.97 4.69 7.39
CA THR A 37 9.48 3.47 6.78
C THR A 37 9.40 2.34 7.79
N ASP A 38 8.63 1.30 7.50
CA ASP A 38 8.51 0.08 8.31
C ASP A 38 9.15 -1.09 7.58
N ALA A 39 10.15 -1.73 8.21
CA ALA A 39 10.81 -2.90 7.68
C ALA A 39 10.33 -4.17 8.38
N VAL A 40 9.94 -5.16 7.58
CA VAL A 40 9.47 -6.48 8.02
C VAL A 40 10.13 -7.58 7.19
N THR A 41 10.09 -8.81 7.68
CA THR A 41 10.63 -9.97 6.98
C THR A 41 9.54 -10.98 6.72
N TYR A 42 9.48 -11.50 5.51
CA TYR A 42 8.68 -12.66 5.13
C TYR A 42 9.60 -13.86 4.93
N THR A 43 9.34 -14.96 5.60
CA THR A 43 10.18 -16.16 5.54
C THR A 43 9.39 -17.33 4.94
N SER A 44 9.92 -17.94 3.88
CA SER A 44 9.31 -19.10 3.23
C SER A 44 10.35 -20.15 2.86
N PRO A 45 10.12 -21.44 3.16
CA PRO A 45 11.00 -22.51 2.71
C PRO A 45 10.91 -22.74 1.19
N ALA A 46 9.82 -22.29 0.53
CA ALA A 46 9.64 -22.40 -0.91
C ALA A 46 10.44 -21.35 -1.69
N LEU A 47 10.92 -20.27 -1.04
CA LEU A 47 11.65 -19.20 -1.71
C LEU A 47 12.93 -19.76 -2.38
N PRO A 48 13.17 -19.54 -3.70
CA PRO A 48 14.43 -19.90 -4.34
C PRO A 48 15.62 -19.18 -3.70
N ALA A 49 16.77 -19.86 -3.65
CA ALA A 49 17.93 -19.37 -2.89
C ALA A 49 18.47 -18.02 -3.39
N ALA A 50 18.39 -17.78 -4.69
CA ALA A 50 18.82 -16.51 -5.30
C ALA A 50 18.03 -15.29 -4.78
N PHE A 51 16.84 -15.50 -4.25
CA PHE A 51 15.96 -14.44 -3.75
C PHE A 51 16.06 -14.23 -2.23
N ASP A 52 16.93 -14.98 -1.53
CA ASP A 52 17.19 -14.72 -0.12
C ASP A 52 17.76 -13.31 0.08
N GLY A 53 17.07 -12.48 0.86
CA GLY A 53 17.43 -11.09 1.09
C GLY A 53 16.84 -10.10 0.07
N LEU A 54 16.02 -10.53 -0.92
CA LEU A 54 15.33 -9.61 -1.84
C LEU A 54 14.51 -8.59 -1.05
N ARG A 55 14.70 -7.30 -1.36
CA ARG A 55 14.02 -6.18 -0.71
C ARG A 55 12.94 -5.60 -1.61
N ILE A 56 11.70 -5.72 -1.18
CA ILE A 56 10.53 -5.18 -1.84
C ILE A 56 10.11 -3.91 -1.11
N VAL A 57 9.99 -2.79 -1.81
CA VAL A 57 9.32 -1.61 -1.27
C VAL A 57 7.89 -1.59 -1.81
N GLN A 58 6.91 -1.63 -0.93
CA GLN A 58 5.51 -1.46 -1.29
C GLN A 58 5.04 -0.04 -0.98
N LEU A 59 4.45 0.60 -1.99
CA LEU A 59 3.72 1.86 -1.92
C LEU A 59 2.28 1.61 -2.35
N SER A 60 1.32 2.22 -1.68
CA SER A 60 -0.11 2.06 -1.97
C SER A 60 -0.87 3.32 -1.59
N ASP A 61 -2.04 3.50 -2.17
CA ASP A 61 -3.01 4.50 -1.75
C ASP A 61 -2.39 5.91 -1.66
N LEU A 62 -1.72 6.36 -2.74
CA LEU A 62 -1.06 7.66 -2.75
C LEU A 62 -2.06 8.82 -2.93
N HIS A 63 -3.16 8.59 -3.69
CA HIS A 63 -4.27 9.54 -3.89
C HIS A 63 -3.82 10.95 -4.25
N ASN A 64 -2.90 11.09 -5.20
CA ASN A 64 -2.30 12.37 -5.61
C ASN A 64 -1.68 13.17 -4.44
N ARG A 65 -1.37 12.53 -3.32
CA ARG A 65 -0.72 13.21 -2.21
C ARG A 65 0.74 13.48 -2.55
N GLU A 66 1.22 14.65 -2.19
CA GLU A 66 2.62 15.00 -2.30
C GLU A 66 3.31 15.02 -0.93
N PHE A 67 4.53 14.50 -0.89
CA PHE A 67 5.43 14.50 0.25
C PHE A 67 6.69 15.32 -0.09
N GLY A 68 6.73 16.56 0.38
CA GLY A 68 7.68 17.55 -0.08
C GLY A 68 7.36 18.03 -1.50
N GLN A 69 8.20 18.91 -2.03
CA GLN A 69 8.02 19.40 -3.40
C GLN A 69 8.23 18.27 -4.40
N ASN A 70 7.26 18.03 -5.28
CA ASN A 70 7.29 16.97 -6.30
C ASN A 70 7.61 15.59 -5.71
N ASN A 71 7.08 15.26 -4.55
CA ASN A 71 7.32 13.98 -3.86
C ASN A 71 8.79 13.69 -3.46
N ALA A 72 9.64 14.71 -3.36
CA ALA A 72 11.07 14.51 -3.06
C ALA A 72 11.32 13.75 -1.75
N GLU A 73 10.49 13.95 -0.73
CA GLU A 73 10.61 13.23 0.55
C GLU A 73 10.22 11.75 0.42
N LEU A 74 9.20 11.45 -0.40
CA LEU A 74 8.79 10.07 -0.71
C LEU A 74 9.92 9.33 -1.46
N TYR A 75 10.43 9.91 -2.53
CA TYR A 75 11.48 9.28 -3.33
C TYR A 75 12.74 9.05 -2.50
N LYS A 76 13.14 10.02 -1.67
CA LYS A 76 14.26 9.85 -0.74
C LYS A 76 14.01 8.72 0.27
N ALA A 77 12.79 8.56 0.77
CA ALA A 77 12.46 7.46 1.68
C ALA A 77 12.56 6.09 0.97
N VAL A 78 12.14 6.01 -0.31
CA VAL A 78 12.26 4.81 -1.14
C VAL A 78 13.73 4.50 -1.45
N GLU A 79 14.53 5.48 -1.89
CA GLU A 79 15.98 5.32 -2.14
C GLU A 79 16.72 4.82 -0.90
N ASN A 80 16.45 5.42 0.27
CA ASN A 80 17.05 5.03 1.55
C ASN A 80 16.68 3.58 1.94
N ALA A 81 15.52 3.09 1.50
CA ALA A 81 15.12 1.71 1.71
C ALA A 81 15.89 0.72 0.83
N SER A 82 16.60 1.19 -0.21
CA SER A 82 17.43 0.39 -1.13
C SER A 82 16.65 -0.81 -1.69
N PRO A 83 15.54 -0.60 -2.42
CA PRO A 83 14.74 -1.68 -2.95
C PRO A 83 15.45 -2.41 -4.09
N ASP A 84 15.27 -3.73 -4.18
CA ASP A 84 15.54 -4.50 -5.39
C ASP A 84 14.38 -4.36 -6.39
N VAL A 85 13.14 -4.24 -5.86
CA VAL A 85 11.91 -4.00 -6.64
C VAL A 85 10.93 -3.10 -5.87
N ILE A 86 10.06 -2.40 -6.60
CA ILE A 86 9.02 -1.54 -6.05
C ILE A 86 7.64 -2.04 -6.51
N PHE A 87 6.71 -2.20 -5.58
CA PHE A 87 5.31 -2.55 -5.84
C PHE A 87 4.39 -1.35 -5.59
N LEU A 88 3.65 -0.94 -6.61
CA LEU A 88 2.57 0.05 -6.53
C LEU A 88 1.24 -0.71 -6.51
N THR A 89 0.62 -0.82 -5.36
CA THR A 89 -0.57 -1.66 -5.16
C THR A 89 -1.88 -0.88 -5.23
N GLY A 90 -2.02 0.00 -6.22
CA GLY A 90 -3.25 0.70 -6.57
C GLY A 90 -3.49 2.01 -5.79
N ASP A 91 -4.55 2.71 -6.21
CA ASP A 91 -4.96 4.02 -5.71
C ASP A 91 -3.80 5.03 -5.71
N LEU A 92 -3.03 5.02 -6.82
CA LEU A 92 -1.98 5.99 -7.09
C LEU A 92 -2.59 7.38 -7.28
N VAL A 93 -3.73 7.44 -7.99
CA VAL A 93 -4.50 8.65 -8.20
C VAL A 93 -5.81 8.63 -7.40
N ASP A 94 -6.30 9.82 -7.06
CA ASP A 94 -7.58 9.99 -6.36
C ASP A 94 -8.71 10.12 -7.39
N GLU A 95 -9.91 9.62 -7.08
CA GLU A 95 -11.08 9.67 -7.96
C GLU A 95 -11.48 11.09 -8.39
N TYR A 96 -11.09 12.11 -7.63
CA TYR A 96 -11.35 13.53 -7.94
C TYR A 96 -10.11 14.26 -8.46
N ALA A 97 -9.05 13.54 -8.86
CA ALA A 97 -7.86 14.18 -9.41
C ALA A 97 -8.17 14.86 -10.74
N ALA A 98 -7.79 16.13 -10.88
CA ALA A 98 -8.00 16.89 -12.12
C ALA A 98 -7.05 16.42 -13.24
N GLU A 99 -5.85 16.00 -12.89
CA GLU A 99 -4.77 15.59 -13.81
C GLU A 99 -4.17 14.24 -13.39
N PRO A 100 -4.95 13.12 -13.46
CA PRO A 100 -4.48 11.83 -12.98
C PRO A 100 -3.31 11.27 -13.82
N VAL A 101 -3.34 11.43 -15.14
CA VAL A 101 -2.35 10.88 -16.07
C VAL A 101 -0.97 11.53 -15.91
N PRO A 102 -0.82 12.88 -15.92
CA PRO A 102 0.46 13.54 -15.67
C PRO A 102 1.08 13.17 -14.31
N TYR A 103 0.23 13.07 -13.26
CA TYR A 103 0.69 12.66 -11.93
C TYR A 103 1.23 11.23 -11.94
N ALA A 104 0.48 10.27 -12.48
CA ALA A 104 0.89 8.87 -12.58
C ALA A 104 2.21 8.73 -13.36
N ARG A 105 2.34 9.42 -14.51
CA ARG A 105 3.58 9.47 -15.30
C ARG A 105 4.77 9.96 -14.47
N SER A 106 4.59 11.07 -13.74
CA SER A 106 5.66 11.68 -12.94
C SER A 106 6.14 10.74 -11.83
N VAL A 107 5.20 10.13 -11.08
CA VAL A 107 5.52 9.19 -10.02
C VAL A 107 6.15 7.92 -10.59
N GLY A 108 5.59 7.38 -11.67
CA GLY A 108 6.13 6.19 -12.34
C GLY A 108 7.56 6.39 -12.80
N ALA A 109 7.86 7.53 -13.46
CA ALA A 109 9.22 7.84 -13.93
C ALA A 109 10.23 7.97 -12.79
N ALA A 110 9.84 8.60 -11.67
CA ALA A 110 10.73 8.76 -10.53
C ALA A 110 11.02 7.42 -9.85
N LEU A 111 10.01 6.55 -9.67
CA LEU A 111 10.18 5.27 -9.00
C LEU A 111 10.91 4.26 -9.88
N SER A 112 10.61 4.18 -11.17
CA SER A 112 11.29 3.29 -12.13
C SER A 112 12.79 3.65 -12.31
N ALA A 113 13.16 4.91 -12.04
CA ALA A 113 14.56 5.34 -12.00
C ALA A 113 15.32 4.80 -10.76
N ILE A 114 14.59 4.44 -9.68
CA ILE A 114 15.19 3.88 -8.45
C ILE A 114 15.35 2.37 -8.57
N ALA A 115 14.27 1.64 -8.95
CA ALA A 115 14.29 0.19 -9.11
C ALA A 115 13.16 -0.28 -10.04
N PRO A 116 13.24 -1.52 -10.59
CA PRO A 116 12.13 -2.13 -11.32
C PRO A 116 10.82 -1.99 -10.55
N THR A 117 9.83 -1.37 -11.18
CA THR A 117 8.57 -1.00 -10.55
C THR A 117 7.41 -1.73 -11.22
N TYR A 118 6.54 -2.35 -10.41
CA TYR A 118 5.36 -3.10 -10.84
C TYR A 118 4.11 -2.42 -10.29
N TYR A 119 3.06 -2.34 -11.10
CA TYR A 119 1.84 -1.63 -10.76
C TYR A 119 0.59 -2.44 -11.07
N VAL A 120 -0.40 -2.35 -10.18
CA VAL A 120 -1.79 -2.76 -10.39
C VAL A 120 -2.72 -1.60 -10.08
N THR A 121 -3.91 -1.58 -10.69
CA THR A 121 -4.92 -0.54 -10.42
C THR A 121 -5.60 -0.77 -9.06
N GLY A 122 -6.05 0.33 -8.45
CA GLY A 122 -7.02 0.34 -7.37
C GLY A 122 -8.38 0.85 -7.84
N ASN A 123 -9.31 1.06 -6.92
CA ASN A 123 -10.66 1.46 -7.27
C ASN A 123 -10.77 2.94 -7.68
N HIS A 124 -9.90 3.80 -7.21
CA HIS A 124 -9.91 5.22 -7.56
C HIS A 124 -9.49 5.47 -9.00
N GLU A 125 -8.58 4.68 -9.57
CA GLU A 125 -8.28 4.75 -11.00
C GLU A 125 -9.53 4.49 -11.84
N TRP A 126 -10.30 3.43 -11.53
CA TRP A 126 -11.49 3.06 -12.28
C TRP A 126 -12.66 4.04 -12.14
N ALA A 127 -12.68 4.85 -11.08
CA ALA A 127 -13.66 5.91 -10.91
C ALA A 127 -13.54 7.01 -11.98
N HIS A 128 -12.38 7.17 -12.63
CA HIS A 128 -12.21 8.08 -13.77
C HIS A 128 -12.79 7.53 -15.09
N GLY A 129 -13.21 6.26 -15.12
CA GLY A 129 -13.68 5.57 -16.32
C GLY A 129 -12.56 4.94 -17.16
N ASN A 130 -12.96 3.97 -17.96
CA ASN A 130 -12.05 3.06 -18.67
C ASN A 130 -10.99 3.79 -19.54
N ALA A 131 -11.37 4.83 -20.26
CA ALA A 131 -10.47 5.56 -21.15
C ALA A 131 -9.29 6.19 -20.37
N VAL A 132 -9.59 6.83 -19.24
CA VAL A 132 -8.56 7.47 -18.40
C VAL A 132 -7.67 6.43 -17.72
N VAL A 133 -8.23 5.29 -17.31
CA VAL A 133 -7.43 4.18 -16.75
C VAL A 133 -6.42 3.68 -17.78
N GLU A 134 -6.82 3.48 -19.03
CA GLU A 134 -5.89 3.04 -20.07
C GLU A 134 -4.81 4.10 -20.37
N GLU A 135 -5.15 5.40 -20.32
CA GLU A 135 -4.17 6.47 -20.41
C GLU A 135 -3.18 6.47 -19.24
N ILE A 136 -3.66 6.22 -18.00
CA ILE A 136 -2.80 6.06 -16.82
C ILE A 136 -1.84 4.88 -17.01
N LYS A 137 -2.37 3.71 -17.40
CA LYS A 137 -1.56 2.50 -17.65
C LYS A 137 -0.51 2.75 -18.75
N ALA A 138 -0.92 3.40 -19.85
CA ALA A 138 0.01 3.75 -20.95
C ALA A 138 1.10 4.69 -20.46
N ALA A 139 0.74 5.75 -19.71
CA ALA A 139 1.68 6.70 -19.15
C ALA A 139 2.69 6.06 -18.18
N LEU A 140 2.25 5.09 -17.38
CA LEU A 140 3.11 4.31 -16.48
C LEU A 140 4.07 3.40 -17.26
N ARG A 141 3.58 2.70 -18.32
CA ARG A 141 4.45 1.89 -19.19
C ARG A 141 5.51 2.73 -19.90
N GLU A 142 5.14 3.89 -20.43
CA GLU A 142 6.07 4.84 -21.03
C GLU A 142 7.10 5.38 -20.02
N ALA A 143 6.74 5.45 -18.75
CA ALA A 143 7.62 5.83 -17.65
C ALA A 143 8.52 4.68 -17.15
N GLY A 144 8.46 3.49 -17.77
CA GLY A 144 9.28 2.33 -17.40
C GLY A 144 8.70 1.43 -16.31
N VAL A 145 7.42 1.60 -15.95
CA VAL A 145 6.73 0.76 -14.98
C VAL A 145 6.13 -0.46 -15.69
N THR A 146 6.29 -1.65 -15.10
CA THR A 146 5.58 -2.87 -15.52
C THR A 146 4.16 -2.83 -14.97
N VAL A 147 3.19 -2.59 -15.85
CA VAL A 147 1.76 -2.55 -15.49
C VAL A 147 1.18 -3.95 -15.65
N LEU A 148 0.71 -4.54 -14.56
CA LEU A 148 0.13 -5.87 -14.52
C LEU A 148 -1.40 -5.79 -14.55
N SER A 149 -1.99 -6.08 -15.71
CA SER A 149 -3.45 -6.06 -15.91
C SER A 149 -3.98 -7.49 -16.03
N ASN A 150 -4.14 -8.19 -14.90
CA ASN A 150 -4.51 -9.60 -14.82
C ASN A 150 -3.52 -10.49 -15.59
N GLU A 151 -2.25 -10.26 -15.35
CA GLU A 151 -1.13 -10.94 -15.98
C GLU A 151 0.02 -11.15 -15.00
N PHE A 152 1.00 -11.93 -15.38
CA PHE A 152 2.21 -12.19 -14.58
C PHE A 152 3.46 -12.09 -15.45
N VAL A 153 4.58 -11.82 -14.79
CA VAL A 153 5.91 -11.80 -15.40
C VAL A 153 6.92 -12.51 -14.50
N PRO A 154 7.94 -13.16 -15.08
CA PRO A 154 9.04 -13.70 -14.28
C PRO A 154 9.96 -12.56 -13.81
N LEU A 155 10.46 -12.68 -12.58
CA LEU A 155 11.62 -11.96 -12.07
C LEU A 155 12.77 -12.97 -11.96
N GLU A 156 13.81 -12.77 -12.75
CA GLU A 156 14.96 -13.66 -12.80
C GLU A 156 16.13 -13.10 -11.97
N ARG A 157 16.82 -13.99 -11.25
CA ARG A 157 18.03 -13.64 -10.48
C ARG A 157 18.93 -14.86 -10.34
N ASP A 158 20.19 -14.73 -10.75
CA ASP A 158 21.23 -15.77 -10.60
C ASP A 158 20.83 -17.18 -11.07
N GLY A 159 19.98 -17.27 -12.11
CA GLY A 159 19.51 -18.51 -12.71
C GLY A 159 18.23 -19.08 -12.10
N ASP A 160 17.73 -18.53 -11.00
CA ASP A 160 16.42 -18.81 -10.43
C ASP A 160 15.38 -17.77 -10.92
N ALA A 161 14.10 -18.11 -10.81
CA ALA A 161 12.99 -17.21 -11.11
C ALA A 161 11.89 -17.32 -10.06
N ILE A 162 11.25 -16.17 -9.76
CA ILE A 162 9.95 -16.10 -9.09
C ILE A 162 8.97 -15.38 -10.01
N LEU A 163 7.67 -15.53 -9.79
CA LEU A 163 6.68 -14.82 -10.60
C LEU A 163 6.10 -13.63 -9.81
N ILE A 164 5.91 -12.52 -10.51
CA ILE A 164 5.15 -11.38 -10.01
C ILE A 164 3.87 -11.29 -10.82
N ALA A 165 2.74 -11.56 -10.18
CA ALA A 165 1.41 -11.50 -10.76
C ALA A 165 0.66 -10.28 -10.25
N GLY A 166 -0.19 -9.70 -11.08
CA GLY A 166 -1.02 -8.58 -10.69
C GLY A 166 -2.42 -8.68 -11.26
N ILE A 167 -3.39 -8.28 -10.46
CA ILE A 167 -4.79 -8.22 -10.86
C ILE A 167 -5.31 -6.80 -10.76
N ASP A 168 -6.07 -6.38 -11.77
CA ASP A 168 -6.81 -5.12 -11.77
C ASP A 168 -7.93 -5.14 -10.72
N ASP A 169 -8.32 -3.96 -10.24
CA ASP A 169 -9.44 -3.83 -9.31
C ASP A 169 -10.73 -4.40 -9.91
N PRO A 170 -11.61 -5.03 -9.11
CA PRO A 170 -12.89 -5.55 -9.58
C PRO A 170 -13.84 -4.53 -10.23
N ASN A 171 -13.62 -3.23 -10.01
CA ASN A 171 -14.35 -2.16 -10.71
C ASN A 171 -13.93 -2.00 -12.19
N GLY A 172 -12.95 -2.79 -12.66
CA GLY A 172 -12.49 -2.80 -14.04
C GLY A 172 -13.49 -3.37 -15.03
N TYR A 173 -12.99 -3.79 -16.20
CA TYR A 173 -13.84 -4.34 -17.26
C TYR A 173 -14.60 -5.59 -16.78
N ALA A 174 -15.89 -5.68 -17.17
CA ALA A 174 -16.72 -6.81 -16.79
C ALA A 174 -16.21 -8.15 -17.36
N ASP A 175 -15.47 -8.13 -18.46
CA ASP A 175 -14.87 -9.28 -19.15
C ASP A 175 -13.37 -9.43 -18.85
N GLN A 176 -12.82 -8.69 -17.88
CA GLN A 176 -11.43 -8.87 -17.48
C GLN A 176 -11.17 -10.29 -16.99
N LYS A 177 -9.95 -10.79 -17.23
CA LYS A 177 -9.53 -12.10 -16.73
C LYS A 177 -9.75 -12.20 -15.22
N THR A 178 -10.35 -13.29 -14.78
CA THR A 178 -10.58 -13.52 -13.35
C THR A 178 -9.27 -13.87 -12.63
N PRO A 179 -9.16 -13.61 -11.31
CA PRO A 179 -8.02 -14.06 -10.53
C PRO A 179 -7.76 -15.57 -10.63
N ASP A 180 -8.83 -16.39 -10.63
CA ASP A 180 -8.71 -17.85 -10.81
C ASP A 180 -8.18 -18.21 -12.20
N GLY A 181 -8.61 -17.47 -13.23
CA GLY A 181 -8.09 -17.66 -14.60
C GLY A 181 -6.59 -17.35 -14.69
N LEU A 182 -6.14 -16.27 -14.01
CA LEU A 182 -4.72 -15.94 -13.93
C LEU A 182 -3.92 -17.01 -13.19
N ALA A 183 -4.40 -17.50 -12.05
CA ALA A 183 -3.75 -18.59 -11.31
C ALA A 183 -3.69 -19.88 -12.15
N GLY A 184 -4.77 -20.20 -12.87
CA GLY A 184 -4.79 -21.34 -13.79
C GLY A 184 -3.74 -21.23 -14.92
N GLU A 185 -3.51 -20.05 -15.47
CA GLU A 185 -2.44 -19.82 -16.45
C GLU A 185 -1.04 -20.00 -15.84
N ILE A 186 -0.81 -19.49 -14.61
CA ILE A 186 0.45 -19.68 -13.89
C ILE A 186 0.74 -21.18 -13.72
N TYR A 187 -0.18 -21.94 -13.15
CA TYR A 187 0.01 -23.40 -12.93
C TYR A 187 0.01 -24.23 -14.21
N SER A 188 -0.51 -23.70 -15.33
CA SER A 188 -0.39 -24.34 -16.63
C SER A 188 0.99 -24.15 -17.25
N ALA A 189 1.66 -23.03 -16.93
CA ALA A 189 2.95 -22.66 -17.48
C ALA A 189 4.14 -23.11 -16.61
N TYR A 190 3.94 -23.23 -15.31
CA TYR A 190 4.99 -23.52 -14.34
C TYR A 190 4.54 -24.60 -13.36
N ASP A 191 5.45 -25.48 -12.99
CA ASP A 191 5.23 -26.54 -12.00
C ASP A 191 5.65 -26.03 -10.62
N ASP A 192 4.66 -25.81 -9.74
CA ASP A 192 4.82 -25.31 -8.36
C ASP A 192 5.74 -24.08 -8.20
N PRO A 193 5.47 -22.96 -8.92
CA PRO A 193 6.33 -21.78 -8.87
C PRO A 193 6.15 -21.01 -7.55
N PHE A 194 7.24 -20.40 -7.03
CA PHE A 194 7.11 -19.35 -6.04
C PHE A 194 6.59 -18.07 -6.70
N TRP A 195 5.47 -17.52 -6.23
CA TRP A 195 4.92 -16.32 -6.83
C TRP A 195 4.28 -15.34 -5.85
N LEU A 196 4.39 -14.07 -6.20
CA LEU A 196 3.87 -12.94 -5.44
C LEU A 196 2.66 -12.34 -6.18
N LEU A 197 1.59 -12.04 -5.45
CA LEU A 197 0.38 -11.43 -6.01
C LEU A 197 0.25 -9.98 -5.58
N LEU A 198 0.11 -9.07 -6.52
CA LEU A 198 -0.31 -7.69 -6.30
C LEU A 198 -1.83 -7.59 -6.51
N ALA A 199 -2.56 -7.18 -5.47
CA ALA A 199 -4.01 -7.04 -5.51
C ALA A 199 -4.46 -5.93 -4.56
N HIS A 200 -5.02 -4.85 -5.09
CA HIS A 200 -5.31 -3.67 -4.30
C HIS A 200 -6.18 -3.95 -3.07
N ARG A 201 -7.30 -4.70 -3.26
CA ARG A 201 -8.34 -4.87 -2.23
C ARG A 201 -8.00 -5.93 -1.18
N ASN A 202 -7.56 -5.49 0.00
CA ASN A 202 -7.31 -6.35 1.16
C ASN A 202 -8.55 -7.13 1.63
N ASN A 203 -9.74 -6.53 1.53
CA ASN A 203 -11.00 -7.11 1.97
C ASN A 203 -11.48 -8.31 1.12
N LEU A 204 -10.86 -8.54 -0.04
CA LEU A 204 -11.13 -9.72 -0.87
C LEU A 204 -10.15 -10.87 -0.59
N PHE A 205 -9.16 -10.69 0.27
CA PHE A 205 -8.16 -11.71 0.54
C PHE A 205 -8.78 -13.03 1.03
N ASN A 206 -9.47 -13.02 2.17
CA ASN A 206 -10.05 -14.25 2.76
C ASN A 206 -11.12 -14.93 1.89
N GLY A 207 -11.82 -14.17 1.05
CA GLY A 207 -12.90 -14.71 0.23
C GLY A 207 -12.46 -15.18 -1.16
N ARG A 208 -11.33 -14.66 -1.65
CA ARG A 208 -10.93 -14.86 -3.05
C ARG A 208 -9.44 -15.08 -3.23
N TYR A 209 -8.58 -14.15 -2.84
CA TYR A 209 -7.17 -14.18 -3.21
C TYR A 209 -6.39 -15.29 -2.48
N CYS A 210 -6.76 -15.62 -1.26
CA CYS A 210 -6.10 -16.66 -0.48
C CYS A 210 -6.15 -18.05 -1.12
N ARG A 211 -7.11 -18.29 -2.06
CA ARG A 211 -7.29 -19.59 -2.75
C ARG A 211 -6.49 -19.72 -4.03
N LEU A 212 -5.82 -18.67 -4.44
CA LEU A 212 -5.09 -18.64 -5.72
C LEU A 212 -3.76 -19.38 -5.66
N GLY A 213 -3.23 -19.60 -4.46
CA GLY A 213 -1.96 -20.32 -4.24
C GLY A 213 -0.72 -19.41 -4.29
N ALA A 214 -0.87 -18.07 -4.26
CA ALA A 214 0.28 -17.16 -4.12
C ALA A 214 0.98 -17.35 -2.78
N ASP A 215 2.32 -17.34 -2.77
CA ASP A 215 3.12 -17.41 -1.54
C ASP A 215 2.91 -16.20 -0.66
N LEU A 216 2.79 -15.00 -1.25
CA LEU A 216 2.46 -13.77 -0.54
C LEU A 216 1.64 -12.84 -1.42
N THR A 217 0.53 -12.34 -0.88
CA THR A 217 -0.27 -11.28 -1.51
C THR A 217 0.11 -9.91 -0.93
N PHE A 218 0.17 -8.89 -1.78
CA PHE A 218 0.40 -7.50 -1.41
C PHE A 218 -0.86 -6.68 -1.68
N SER A 219 -1.40 -6.04 -0.63
CA SER A 219 -2.63 -5.23 -0.74
C SER A 219 -2.49 -3.86 -0.10
N GLY A 220 -3.34 -2.93 -0.53
CA GLY A 220 -3.57 -1.63 0.07
C GLY A 220 -5.02 -1.48 0.55
N HIS A 221 -5.68 -0.40 0.12
CA HIS A 221 -7.11 -0.11 0.26
C HIS A 221 -7.61 0.15 1.70
N ALA A 222 -6.97 -0.43 2.71
CA ALA A 222 -7.40 -0.33 4.11
C ALA A 222 -7.00 0.98 4.78
N HIS A 223 -6.07 1.75 4.20
CA HIS A 223 -5.50 2.97 4.80
C HIS A 223 -5.03 2.81 6.26
N GLY A 224 -4.66 1.59 6.67
CA GLY A 224 -4.31 1.28 8.05
C GLY A 224 -5.48 1.41 9.03
N GLY A 225 -6.73 1.49 8.55
CA GLY A 225 -7.90 1.81 9.37
C GLY A 225 -7.82 3.20 9.94
N ILE A 226 -7.68 4.22 9.10
CA ILE A 226 -7.58 5.69 9.29
C ILE A 226 -7.11 6.12 10.70
N TRP A 227 -7.87 5.77 11.75
CA TRP A 227 -7.52 5.98 13.14
C TRP A 227 -7.05 4.68 13.77
N ARG A 228 -5.96 4.76 14.51
CA ARG A 228 -5.39 3.63 15.26
C ARG A 228 -5.18 4.04 16.70
N LEU A 229 -5.21 3.11 17.62
CA LEU A 229 -4.64 3.30 18.94
C LEU A 229 -3.23 2.68 18.94
N PRO A 230 -2.30 3.21 19.75
CA PRO A 230 -1.00 2.58 19.92
C PRO A 230 -1.15 1.09 20.25
N PHE A 231 -0.39 0.23 19.58
CA PHE A 231 -0.36 -1.23 19.77
C PHE A 231 -1.64 -1.98 19.38
N THR A 232 -2.59 -1.34 18.67
CA THR A 232 -3.79 -1.99 18.15
C THR A 232 -3.82 -1.96 16.63
N ASP A 233 -4.77 -2.70 16.06
CA ASP A 233 -5.14 -2.61 14.66
C ASP A 233 -6.03 -1.38 14.39
N GLY A 234 -6.56 -1.22 13.16
CA GLY A 234 -7.41 -0.09 12.81
C GLY A 234 -8.60 0.07 13.75
N LEU A 235 -8.93 1.31 14.07
CA LEU A 235 -10.08 1.64 14.92
C LEU A 235 -11.31 2.00 14.09
N VAL A 236 -11.11 2.73 12.99
CA VAL A 236 -12.18 3.18 12.08
C VAL A 236 -11.63 3.17 10.66
N ASP A 237 -12.32 2.51 9.73
CA ASP A 237 -11.95 2.52 8.30
C ASP A 237 -12.50 3.74 7.54
N THR A 238 -12.23 3.79 6.23
CA THR A 238 -12.69 4.85 5.32
C THR A 238 -14.22 4.92 5.19
N ASN A 239 -14.93 3.84 5.49
CA ASN A 239 -16.39 3.74 5.46
C ASN A 239 -17.02 3.94 6.86
N LEU A 240 -16.24 4.36 7.86
CA LEU A 240 -16.65 4.55 9.25
C LEU A 240 -17.06 3.25 9.96
N HIS A 241 -16.61 2.08 9.48
CA HIS A 241 -16.77 0.85 10.24
C HIS A 241 -15.79 0.82 11.40
N PHE A 242 -16.26 0.36 12.54
CA PHE A 242 -15.43 0.20 13.73
C PHE A 242 -14.71 -1.14 13.75
N LEU A 243 -13.45 -1.13 14.20
CA LEU A 243 -12.59 -2.30 14.35
C LEU A 243 -12.49 -3.13 13.04
N PRO A 244 -12.11 -2.50 11.91
CA PRO A 244 -11.94 -3.21 10.65
C PRO A 244 -10.83 -4.25 10.77
N SER A 245 -10.97 -5.34 10.02
CA SER A 245 -9.96 -6.39 9.92
C SER A 245 -8.97 -6.12 8.78
N PHE A 246 -7.79 -6.74 8.82
CA PHE A 246 -6.79 -6.67 7.74
C PHE A 246 -6.36 -5.24 7.39
N THR A 247 -6.01 -4.43 8.39
CA THR A 247 -5.74 -3.02 8.17
C THR A 247 -4.27 -2.70 7.91
N SER A 248 -3.32 -3.46 8.47
CA SER A 248 -1.88 -3.29 8.19
C SER A 248 -1.03 -4.44 8.70
N GLY A 249 0.03 -4.77 7.95
CA GLY A 249 0.97 -5.84 8.30
C GLY A 249 0.56 -7.19 7.74
N PHE A 250 1.14 -8.27 8.28
CA PHE A 250 0.86 -9.63 7.83
C PHE A 250 -0.41 -10.20 8.46
N TYR A 251 -1.21 -10.85 7.62
CA TYR A 251 -2.35 -11.65 8.04
C TYR A 251 -2.33 -12.99 7.31
N ARG A 252 -2.80 -14.03 8.00
CA ARG A 252 -2.99 -15.36 7.44
C ARG A 252 -4.46 -15.60 7.13
N CYS A 253 -4.70 -16.37 6.09
CA CYS A 253 -6.03 -16.88 5.81
C CYS A 253 -6.53 -17.73 6.98
N THR A 254 -7.80 -17.51 7.37
CA THR A 254 -8.45 -18.23 8.46
C THR A 254 -9.44 -19.29 7.95
N ASN A 255 -9.59 -19.41 6.63
CA ASN A 255 -10.49 -20.40 6.01
C ASN A 255 -9.76 -21.74 5.79
N GLU A 256 -10.43 -22.84 6.01
CA GLU A 256 -9.89 -24.19 5.83
C GLU A 256 -9.39 -24.44 4.39
N ASP A 257 -10.04 -23.84 3.38
CA ASP A 257 -9.71 -24.02 1.96
C ASP A 257 -8.41 -23.32 1.52
N CYS A 258 -7.83 -22.47 2.36
CA CYS A 258 -6.64 -21.68 2.04
C CYS A 258 -5.73 -21.49 3.26
N GLU A 259 -5.69 -22.49 4.13
CA GLU A 259 -4.87 -22.43 5.33
C GLU A 259 -3.39 -22.18 4.98
N GLY A 260 -2.81 -21.17 5.63
CA GLY A 260 -1.42 -20.80 5.43
C GLY A 260 -1.17 -19.71 4.39
N ALA A 261 -2.13 -19.37 3.51
CA ALA A 261 -1.99 -18.23 2.60
C ALA A 261 -1.83 -16.92 3.39
N GLU A 262 -0.91 -16.07 2.96
CA GLU A 262 -0.58 -14.82 3.66
C GLU A 262 -0.79 -13.58 2.78
N VAL A 263 -1.18 -12.48 3.42
CA VAL A 263 -1.25 -11.15 2.82
C VAL A 263 -0.48 -10.15 3.66
N PHE A 264 0.26 -9.28 3.00
CA PHE A 264 0.78 -8.06 3.61
C PHE A 264 -0.07 -6.87 3.17
N VAL A 265 -0.64 -6.15 4.13
CA VAL A 265 -1.50 -4.97 3.89
C VAL A 265 -0.74 -3.71 4.25
N SER A 266 -0.56 -2.82 3.27
CA SER A 266 0.01 -1.50 3.48
C SER A 266 -0.96 -0.56 4.18
N ARG A 267 -0.45 0.36 5.01
CA ARG A 267 -1.25 1.46 5.56
C ARG A 267 -1.50 2.59 4.56
N GLY A 268 -0.88 2.51 3.39
CA GLY A 268 -0.99 3.54 2.38
C GLY A 268 -0.30 4.86 2.76
N LEU A 269 -0.23 5.74 1.79
CA LEU A 269 0.46 7.04 1.88
C LEU A 269 -0.53 8.21 1.99
N GLY A 270 -1.52 8.27 1.11
CA GLY A 270 -2.54 9.31 1.07
C GLY A 270 -3.70 9.08 2.03
N ASN A 271 -4.68 9.96 1.95
CA ASN A 271 -5.92 9.88 2.72
C ASN A 271 -7.11 9.77 1.75
N SER A 272 -8.01 8.85 2.05
CA SER A 272 -9.33 8.76 1.43
C SER A 272 -10.39 8.58 2.54
N PRO A 273 -11.44 9.42 2.56
CA PRO A 273 -11.59 10.64 1.78
C PRO A 273 -10.52 11.69 2.15
N ARG A 274 -10.23 12.64 1.24
CA ARG A 274 -9.14 13.64 1.41
C ARG A 274 -9.21 14.46 2.70
N TRP A 275 -10.42 14.70 3.23
CA TRP A 275 -10.62 15.44 4.48
C TRP A 275 -10.34 14.60 5.74
N ALA A 276 -10.30 13.27 5.60
CA ALA A 276 -10.00 12.41 6.74
C ALA A 276 -8.54 12.56 7.16
N PHE A 277 -8.30 12.86 8.41
CA PHE A 277 -6.95 12.86 8.95
C PHE A 277 -6.61 11.53 9.62
N ARG A 278 -5.36 11.13 9.53
CA ARG A 278 -4.82 9.94 10.18
C ARG A 278 -4.50 10.25 11.65
N LEU A 279 -4.84 9.34 12.54
CA LEU A 279 -4.49 9.44 13.96
C LEU A 279 -3.70 8.18 14.38
N PHE A 280 -2.47 8.37 14.89
CA PHE A 280 -1.50 7.30 15.20
C PHE A 280 -1.24 6.33 14.04
N ASN A 281 -1.43 6.81 12.83
CA ASN A 281 -1.39 6.03 11.59
C ASN A 281 -0.64 6.82 10.49
N ARG A 282 0.67 7.01 10.66
CA ARG A 282 1.49 7.77 9.72
C ARG A 282 1.52 7.13 8.34
N PRO A 283 1.64 7.93 7.24
CA PRO A 283 1.90 7.44 5.90
C PRO A 283 3.05 6.45 5.88
N GLN A 284 2.91 5.36 5.14
CA GLN A 284 3.85 4.24 5.20
C GLN A 284 4.57 3.97 3.88
N VAL A 285 5.88 3.87 3.94
CA VAL A 285 6.72 3.14 2.99
C VAL A 285 7.01 1.78 3.64
N ALA A 286 6.44 0.71 3.10
CA ALA A 286 6.65 -0.64 3.64
C ALA A 286 7.84 -1.31 2.94
N VAL A 287 8.75 -1.90 3.72
CA VAL A 287 9.91 -2.63 3.22
C VAL A 287 9.80 -4.08 3.65
N ILE A 288 9.61 -4.97 2.70
CA ILE A 288 9.48 -6.41 2.92
C ILE A 288 10.74 -7.09 2.42
N THR A 289 11.47 -7.74 3.32
CA THR A 289 12.64 -8.56 2.95
C THR A 289 12.21 -10.02 2.87
N LEU A 290 12.39 -10.64 1.71
CA LEU A 290 12.18 -12.07 1.57
C LEU A 290 13.35 -12.83 2.18
N LYS A 291 13.04 -13.93 2.89
CA LYS A 291 14.03 -14.80 3.52
C LYS A 291 13.70 -16.26 3.22
N LYS A 292 14.74 -17.01 2.85
CA LYS A 292 14.66 -18.46 2.76
C LYS A 292 14.63 -19.07 4.16
N GLY A 293 13.55 -19.85 4.45
CA GLY A 293 13.35 -20.55 5.73
C GLY A 293 14.09 -21.88 5.81
#